data_0f7b7ec85282cf1132d0cb8c218c929b
#
_entry.id   0f7b7ec85282cf1132d0cb8c218c929b
#
_cell.length_a   1.000
_cell.length_b   1.000
_cell.length_c   1.000
_cell.angle_alpha   90.00
_cell.angle_beta   90.00
_cell.angle_gamma   90.00
#
_symmetry.space_group_name_H-M   'P 1'
#
loop_
_entity.id
_entity.type
_entity.pdbx_description
1 polymer ?
#
loop_
_entity_poly.entity_id
_entity_poly.type
_entity_poly.pdbx_seq_one_letter_code
_entity_poly.pdbx_strand_id
1 'polypeptide(L)'
;MKKYLFILFLFLYYSKLFSNQLEDDLIGNLSLYTIGKNETLIDISRRYNLAFPEVLLNNPTIDDPWILEPGKVISLPTRHILPKGKREGIIINKGDLRAYYFKDENTVHSFPIGIGRANWDTPLGKAVIVGKKKNPYWTVPESILEEEPHWPKVVKPGPDNPLGSRAIYLSMPGYLMHGTNKPWGVGMRVSHGCIRMYPEGIEKLYDLVEEGDKVEIVEQNIKAGWQGGVLFLEVHIMHEYGL
;
A
#
# COMPACT_ATOMS: atom_id res chain seq x y z
N MET A 1 -23.66 53.67 -5.86
CA MET A 1 -24.20 52.29 -5.77
C MET A 1 -23.55 51.29 -6.75
N LYS A 2 -22.88 51.67 -7.83
CA LYS A 2 -22.26 50.72 -8.80
C LYS A 2 -20.93 50.10 -8.36
N LYS A 3 -20.18 50.72 -7.42
CA LYS A 3 -18.88 50.21 -6.97
C LYS A 3 -18.95 48.95 -6.07
N TYR A 4 -20.02 48.78 -5.31
CA TYR A 4 -20.15 47.63 -4.41
C TYR A 4 -20.61 46.35 -5.12
N LEU A 5 -21.31 46.49 -6.26
CA LEU A 5 -21.75 45.31 -7.03
C LEU A 5 -20.57 44.64 -7.76
N PHE A 6 -19.55 45.39 -8.13
CA PHE A 6 -18.35 44.87 -8.79
C PHE A 6 -17.46 44.04 -7.82
N ILE A 7 -17.36 44.50 -6.56
CA ILE A 7 -16.59 43.77 -5.51
C ILE A 7 -17.28 42.46 -5.12
N LEU A 8 -18.61 42.43 -5.09
CA LEU A 8 -19.38 41.25 -4.79
C LEU A 8 -19.24 40.17 -5.90
N PHE A 9 -19.17 40.63 -7.17
CA PHE A 9 -18.95 39.74 -8.31
C PHE A 9 -17.51 39.17 -8.34
N LEU A 10 -16.52 39.97 -7.95
CA LEU A 10 -15.13 39.48 -7.83
C LEU A 10 -14.99 38.46 -6.68
N PHE A 11 -15.68 38.64 -5.57
CA PHE A 11 -15.67 37.70 -4.45
C PHE A 11 -16.35 36.38 -4.79
N LEU A 12 -17.44 36.40 -5.54
CA LEU A 12 -18.12 35.20 -6.03
C LEU A 12 -17.29 34.45 -7.11
N TYR A 13 -16.54 35.22 -7.91
CA TYR A 13 -15.63 34.64 -8.91
C TYR A 13 -14.38 34.03 -8.25
N TYR A 14 -13.86 34.66 -7.20
CA TYR A 14 -12.75 34.13 -6.42
C TYR A 14 -13.15 32.90 -5.62
N SER A 15 -14.34 32.86 -5.06
CA SER A 15 -14.82 31.67 -4.34
C SER A 15 -15.04 30.47 -5.28
N LYS A 16 -15.44 30.68 -6.54
CA LYS A 16 -15.52 29.62 -7.55
C LYS A 16 -14.15 29.14 -8.04
N LEU A 17 -13.15 30.02 -8.11
CA LEU A 17 -11.77 29.63 -8.44
C LEU A 17 -11.10 28.82 -7.33
N PHE A 18 -11.45 29.05 -6.05
CA PHE A 18 -10.95 28.25 -4.94
C PHE A 18 -11.76 26.97 -4.70
N SER A 19 -13.01 26.89 -5.17
CA SER A 19 -13.83 25.67 -4.99
C SER A 19 -13.47 24.52 -5.96
N ASN A 20 -12.71 24.80 -7.01
CA ASN A 20 -12.25 23.77 -7.97
C ASN A 20 -10.91 23.11 -7.58
N GLN A 21 -10.34 23.41 -6.41
CA GLN A 21 -9.09 22.80 -5.92
C GLN A 21 -9.26 21.95 -4.67
N LEU A 22 -10.48 21.72 -4.21
CA LEU A 22 -10.77 20.75 -3.15
C LEU A 22 -11.16 19.42 -3.82
N GLU A 23 -10.24 18.84 -4.57
CA GLU A 23 -10.34 17.43 -4.95
C GLU A 23 -10.21 16.60 -3.68
N ASP A 24 -11.04 15.58 -3.53
CA ASP A 24 -10.98 14.66 -2.39
C ASP A 24 -9.59 14.00 -2.36
N ASP A 25 -8.88 14.18 -1.26
CA ASP A 25 -7.56 13.57 -1.03
C ASP A 25 -7.68 12.18 -0.42
N LEU A 26 -8.89 11.70 -0.20
CA LEU A 26 -9.17 10.45 0.47
C LEU A 26 -9.77 9.43 -0.48
N ILE A 27 -9.44 8.16 -0.24
CA ILE A 27 -10.06 7.01 -0.88
C ILE A 27 -10.69 6.08 0.15
N GLY A 28 -11.74 5.36 -0.26
CA GLY A 28 -12.45 4.40 0.60
C GLY A 28 -13.28 5.06 1.69
N ASN A 29 -13.86 4.23 2.54
CA ASN A 29 -14.73 4.64 3.65
C ASN A 29 -14.50 3.72 4.84
N LEU A 30 -14.69 4.22 6.06
CA LEU A 30 -14.73 3.33 7.23
C LEU A 30 -15.96 2.43 7.12
N SER A 31 -15.77 1.14 7.37
CA SER A 31 -16.83 0.16 7.35
C SER A 31 -16.76 -0.77 8.55
N LEU A 32 -17.91 -1.34 8.90
CA LEU A 32 -18.02 -2.37 9.93
C LEU A 32 -18.19 -3.72 9.25
N TYR A 33 -17.62 -4.74 9.85
CA TYR A 33 -17.70 -6.11 9.39
C TYR A 33 -18.09 -7.04 10.53
N THR A 34 -19.05 -7.93 10.31
CA THR A 34 -19.39 -8.98 11.26
C THR A 34 -18.63 -10.26 10.93
N ILE A 35 -17.80 -10.71 11.85
CA ILE A 35 -16.95 -11.90 11.68
C ILE A 35 -17.82 -13.14 11.45
N GLY A 36 -17.50 -13.86 10.38
CA GLY A 36 -18.11 -15.14 10.03
C GLY A 36 -17.50 -16.30 10.80
N LYS A 37 -18.05 -17.51 10.58
CA LYS A 37 -17.47 -18.74 11.15
C LYS A 37 -16.19 -19.12 10.42
N ASN A 38 -15.18 -19.58 11.17
CA ASN A 38 -13.90 -20.08 10.66
C ASN A 38 -13.11 -19.05 9.82
N GLU A 39 -13.30 -17.77 10.07
CA GLU A 39 -12.48 -16.70 9.47
C GLU A 39 -11.31 -16.33 10.39
N THR A 40 -10.16 -16.03 9.79
CA THR A 40 -9.04 -15.40 10.47
C THR A 40 -8.98 -13.91 10.11
N LEU A 41 -8.26 -13.11 10.92
CA LEU A 41 -8.11 -11.68 10.62
C LEU A 41 -7.38 -11.46 9.28
N ILE A 42 -6.45 -12.35 8.91
CA ILE A 42 -5.75 -12.24 7.62
C ILE A 42 -6.68 -12.52 6.44
N ASP A 43 -7.63 -13.46 6.56
CA ASP A 43 -8.61 -13.74 5.51
C ASP A 43 -9.50 -12.52 5.26
N ILE A 44 -9.97 -11.89 6.34
CA ILE A 44 -10.76 -10.66 6.28
C ILE A 44 -9.92 -9.53 5.69
N SER A 45 -8.71 -9.33 6.17
CA SER A 45 -7.82 -8.25 5.70
C SER A 45 -7.54 -8.36 4.20
N ARG A 46 -7.19 -9.55 3.71
CA ARG A 46 -6.97 -9.81 2.27
C ARG A 46 -8.20 -9.50 1.44
N ARG A 47 -9.38 -9.97 1.87
CA ARG A 47 -10.65 -9.73 1.18
C ARG A 47 -10.96 -8.23 1.00
N TYR A 48 -10.59 -7.42 1.99
CA TYR A 48 -10.83 -5.98 1.99
C TYR A 48 -9.60 -5.15 1.58
N ASN A 49 -8.54 -5.81 1.08
CA ASN A 49 -7.32 -5.16 0.62
C ASN A 49 -6.67 -4.27 1.70
N LEU A 50 -6.61 -4.81 2.91
CA LEU A 50 -6.01 -4.22 4.10
C LEU A 50 -4.84 -5.06 4.58
N ALA A 51 -3.88 -4.45 5.26
CA ALA A 51 -2.88 -5.18 6.01
C ALA A 51 -3.50 -5.72 7.32
N PHE A 52 -3.20 -6.98 7.70
CA PHE A 52 -3.79 -7.50 8.93
C PHE A 52 -3.34 -6.74 10.20
N PRO A 53 -2.10 -6.23 10.32
CA PRO A 53 -1.71 -5.39 11.45
C PRO A 53 -2.51 -4.09 11.54
N GLU A 54 -2.86 -3.50 10.39
CA GLU A 54 -3.69 -2.30 10.31
C GLU A 54 -5.11 -2.56 10.86
N VAL A 55 -5.70 -3.71 10.49
CA VAL A 55 -7.01 -4.11 11.02
C VAL A 55 -6.93 -4.42 12.52
N LEU A 56 -5.87 -5.11 12.97
CA LEU A 56 -5.67 -5.43 14.38
C LEU A 56 -5.53 -4.17 15.24
N LEU A 57 -4.75 -3.18 14.80
CA LEU A 57 -4.60 -1.90 15.50
C LEU A 57 -5.93 -1.14 15.65
N ASN A 58 -6.80 -1.22 14.66
CA ASN A 58 -8.12 -0.59 14.71
C ASN A 58 -9.13 -1.38 15.53
N ASN A 59 -8.77 -2.57 16.02
CA ASN A 59 -9.64 -3.45 16.78
C ASN A 59 -8.92 -4.02 18.02
N PRO A 60 -8.56 -3.18 19.01
CA PRO A 60 -7.75 -3.60 20.17
C PRO A 60 -8.41 -4.63 21.08
N THR A 61 -9.66 -4.97 20.83
CA THR A 61 -10.38 -6.04 21.54
C THR A 61 -10.23 -7.42 20.90
N ILE A 62 -9.43 -7.55 19.85
CA ILE A 62 -9.05 -8.83 19.26
C ILE A 62 -7.77 -9.29 19.97
N ASP A 63 -7.86 -10.35 20.76
CA ASP A 63 -6.72 -10.90 21.49
C ASP A 63 -5.87 -11.82 20.61
N ASP A 64 -6.53 -12.63 19.76
CA ASP A 64 -5.85 -13.56 18.85
C ASP A 64 -6.34 -13.35 17.41
N PRO A 65 -5.48 -12.89 16.48
CA PRO A 65 -5.86 -12.67 15.09
C PRO A 65 -6.15 -13.93 14.28
N TRP A 66 -5.79 -15.10 14.81
CA TRP A 66 -6.00 -16.40 14.18
C TRP A 66 -7.26 -17.11 14.66
N ILE A 67 -7.78 -16.71 15.85
CA ILE A 67 -8.95 -17.31 16.49
C ILE A 67 -9.95 -16.18 16.78
N LEU A 68 -10.81 -15.91 15.80
CA LEU A 68 -11.80 -14.85 15.90
C LEU A 68 -13.15 -15.37 16.45
N GLU A 69 -13.86 -14.52 17.18
CA GLU A 69 -15.19 -14.80 17.70
C GLU A 69 -16.27 -14.52 16.63
N PRO A 70 -16.98 -15.55 16.12
CA PRO A 70 -18.04 -15.35 15.14
C PRO A 70 -19.18 -14.48 15.69
N GLY A 71 -19.67 -13.55 14.87
CA GLY A 71 -20.70 -12.59 15.25
C GLY A 71 -20.17 -11.29 15.86
N LYS A 72 -18.90 -11.23 16.27
CA LYS A 72 -18.28 -9.99 16.71
C LYS A 72 -18.16 -8.99 15.55
N VAL A 73 -18.44 -7.72 15.82
CA VAL A 73 -18.32 -6.64 14.84
C VAL A 73 -16.97 -5.96 15.00
N ILE A 74 -16.26 -5.82 13.89
CA ILE A 74 -14.97 -5.13 13.82
C ILE A 74 -15.01 -3.96 12.85
N SER A 75 -14.11 -2.99 13.06
CA SER A 75 -13.91 -1.85 12.18
C SER A 75 -12.89 -2.21 11.08
N LEU A 76 -13.22 -1.90 9.83
CA LEU A 76 -12.31 -2.04 8.70
C LEU A 76 -11.81 -0.64 8.28
N PRO A 77 -10.51 -0.33 8.45
CA PRO A 77 -9.93 0.98 8.14
C PRO A 77 -9.66 1.12 6.63
N THR A 78 -10.70 1.04 5.80
CA THR A 78 -10.56 1.11 4.32
C THR A 78 -10.44 2.54 3.79
N ARG A 79 -10.50 3.56 4.66
CA ARG A 79 -10.31 4.95 4.29
C ARG A 79 -8.86 5.38 4.48
N HIS A 80 -8.24 5.87 3.40
CA HIS A 80 -6.84 6.31 3.41
C HIS A 80 -6.72 7.69 2.79
N ILE A 81 -5.84 8.53 3.36
CA ILE A 81 -5.42 9.78 2.73
C ILE A 81 -4.36 9.47 1.68
N LEU A 82 -4.51 10.01 0.47
CA LEU A 82 -3.52 9.85 -0.59
C LEU A 82 -2.18 10.47 -0.20
N PRO A 83 -1.05 9.85 -0.55
CA PRO A 83 0.26 10.42 -0.30
C PRO A 83 0.46 11.68 -1.13
N LYS A 84 1.21 12.65 -0.60
CA LYS A 84 1.67 13.81 -1.35
C LYS A 84 2.66 13.37 -2.43
N GLY A 85 2.48 13.88 -3.64
CA GLY A 85 3.29 13.56 -4.80
C GLY A 85 2.51 13.79 -6.09
N LYS A 86 3.17 13.52 -7.22
CA LYS A 86 2.48 13.59 -8.51
C LYS A 86 1.58 12.36 -8.65
N ARG A 87 0.30 12.56 -8.94
CA ARG A 87 -0.68 11.48 -9.20
C ARG A 87 -0.43 10.82 -10.56
N GLU A 88 0.70 10.12 -10.68
CA GLU A 88 1.17 9.48 -11.91
C GLU A 88 1.99 8.23 -11.57
N GLY A 89 1.67 7.09 -12.19
CA GLY A 89 2.37 5.84 -11.92
C GLY A 89 2.16 5.32 -10.50
N ILE A 90 3.21 4.83 -9.84
CA ILE A 90 3.13 4.23 -8.51
C ILE A 90 3.79 5.15 -7.48
N ILE A 91 3.10 5.44 -6.39
CA ILE A 91 3.70 5.97 -5.16
C ILE A 91 3.70 4.85 -4.11
N ILE A 92 4.88 4.44 -3.66
CA ILE A 92 5.05 3.49 -2.56
C ILE A 92 5.32 4.32 -1.30
N ASN A 93 4.39 4.35 -0.37
CA ASN A 93 4.60 5.02 0.90
C ASN A 93 4.98 4.01 1.98
N LYS A 94 6.21 4.13 2.49
CA LYS A 94 6.72 3.30 3.58
C LYS A 94 6.06 3.62 4.92
N GLY A 95 5.56 4.84 5.07
CA GLY A 95 4.95 5.31 6.30
C GLY A 95 3.66 4.58 6.66
N ASP A 96 2.79 4.33 5.68
CA ASP A 96 1.52 3.61 5.84
C ASP A 96 1.55 2.18 5.28
N LEU A 97 2.72 1.72 4.82
CA LEU A 97 2.92 0.40 4.23
C LEU A 97 1.94 0.10 3.10
N ARG A 98 1.79 1.07 2.18
CA ARG A 98 0.83 0.99 1.10
C ARG A 98 1.41 1.53 -0.22
N ALA A 99 1.09 0.87 -1.32
CA ALA A 99 1.36 1.32 -2.68
C ALA A 99 0.08 1.89 -3.29
N TYR A 100 0.22 3.00 -4.01
CA TYR A 100 -0.86 3.71 -4.70
C TYR A 100 -0.52 3.81 -6.18
N TYR A 101 -1.31 3.17 -7.04
CA TYR A 101 -1.16 3.28 -8.48
C TYR A 101 -2.20 4.26 -9.03
N PHE A 102 -1.72 5.34 -9.62
CA PHE A 102 -2.51 6.36 -10.27
C PHE A 102 -2.55 6.08 -11.77
N LYS A 103 -3.68 5.55 -12.24
CA LYS A 103 -3.92 5.34 -13.68
C LYS A 103 -4.07 6.68 -14.41
N ASP A 104 -4.74 7.60 -13.74
CA ASP A 104 -4.94 8.99 -14.11
C ASP A 104 -5.17 9.83 -12.84
N GLU A 105 -5.42 11.13 -12.96
CA GLU A 105 -5.60 12.04 -11.83
C GLU A 105 -6.77 11.66 -10.91
N ASN A 106 -7.78 10.93 -11.43
CA ASN A 106 -9.02 10.60 -10.73
C ASN A 106 -9.15 9.11 -10.38
N THR A 107 -8.32 8.26 -10.97
CA THR A 107 -8.41 6.80 -10.80
C THR A 107 -7.18 6.28 -10.07
N VAL A 108 -7.37 5.86 -8.83
CA VAL A 108 -6.32 5.30 -7.99
C VAL A 108 -6.67 3.89 -7.50
N HIS A 109 -5.69 3.00 -7.55
CA HIS A 109 -5.73 1.70 -6.89
C HIS A 109 -4.70 1.69 -5.77
N SER A 110 -5.08 1.21 -4.60
CA SER A 110 -4.14 1.08 -3.49
C SER A 110 -3.98 -0.39 -3.08
N PHE A 111 -2.82 -0.72 -2.51
CA PHE A 111 -2.47 -2.08 -2.12
C PHE A 111 -1.64 -2.05 -0.85
N PRO A 112 -1.96 -2.84 0.19
CA PRO A 112 -1.09 -3.02 1.33
C PRO A 112 0.20 -3.73 0.89
N ILE A 113 1.32 -3.34 1.48
CA ILE A 113 2.64 -3.87 1.14
C ILE A 113 3.43 -4.25 2.39
N GLY A 114 4.33 -5.22 2.25
CA GLY A 114 5.44 -5.44 3.17
C GLY A 114 6.72 -4.88 2.57
N ILE A 115 7.63 -4.38 3.40
CA ILE A 115 8.88 -3.76 2.99
C ILE A 115 10.08 -4.34 3.72
N GLY A 116 11.26 -3.84 3.40
CA GLY A 116 12.52 -4.22 4.04
C GLY A 116 12.50 -4.05 5.56
N ARG A 117 13.03 -5.03 6.28
CA ARG A 117 13.27 -4.98 7.73
C ARG A 117 14.46 -4.05 8.08
N ALA A 118 14.68 -3.82 9.33
CA ALA A 118 15.89 -3.11 9.81
C ALA A 118 17.17 -3.74 9.19
N ASN A 119 18.12 -2.92 8.79
CA ASN A 119 19.34 -3.28 8.06
C ASN A 119 19.16 -3.75 6.60
N TRP A 120 17.92 -3.93 6.13
CA TRP A 120 17.55 -4.25 4.76
C TRP A 120 16.48 -3.29 4.23
N ASP A 121 16.68 -1.99 4.48
CA ASP A 121 15.64 -1.01 4.22
C ASP A 121 15.30 -0.89 2.73
N THR A 122 14.04 -0.64 2.44
CA THR A 122 13.57 -0.24 1.10
C THR A 122 13.97 1.22 0.89
N PRO A 123 14.82 1.54 -0.12
CA PRO A 123 15.36 2.89 -0.30
C PRO A 123 14.27 3.86 -0.73
N LEU A 124 14.41 5.12 -0.31
CA LEU A 124 13.62 6.23 -0.85
C LEU A 124 14.15 6.64 -2.22
N GLY A 125 13.28 7.19 -3.05
CA GLY A 125 13.69 7.78 -4.33
C GLY A 125 12.77 7.43 -5.48
N LYS A 126 13.27 7.69 -6.71
CA LYS A 126 12.52 7.50 -7.95
C LYS A 126 13.10 6.35 -8.75
N ALA A 127 12.21 5.58 -9.34
CA ALA A 127 12.51 4.47 -10.23
C ALA A 127 11.53 4.46 -11.41
N VAL A 128 11.75 3.55 -12.33
CA VAL A 128 10.79 3.15 -13.36
C VAL A 128 10.68 1.63 -13.37
N ILE A 129 9.58 1.11 -13.87
CA ILE A 129 9.43 -0.32 -14.15
C ILE A 129 10.30 -0.69 -15.35
N VAL A 130 11.22 -1.63 -15.20
CA VAL A 130 12.15 -2.08 -16.26
C VAL A 130 11.86 -3.49 -16.74
N GLY A 131 10.89 -4.17 -16.14
CA GLY A 131 10.49 -5.50 -16.57
C GLY A 131 9.39 -6.09 -15.71
N LYS A 132 8.65 -7.02 -16.28
CA LYS A 132 7.55 -7.72 -15.65
C LYS A 132 7.65 -9.22 -15.92
N LYS A 133 7.42 -10.08 -14.93
CA LYS A 133 7.50 -11.54 -15.08
C LYS A 133 6.35 -12.27 -14.42
N LYS A 134 5.68 -13.14 -15.18
CA LYS A 134 4.74 -14.13 -14.65
C LYS A 134 5.52 -15.38 -14.26
N ASN A 135 5.17 -15.98 -13.11
CA ASN A 135 5.80 -17.16 -12.56
C ASN A 135 7.34 -17.06 -12.60
N PRO A 136 7.91 -16.10 -11.86
CA PRO A 136 9.35 -15.82 -11.92
C PRO A 136 10.16 -16.96 -11.31
N TYR A 137 11.34 -17.22 -11.86
CA TYR A 137 12.41 -17.87 -11.12
C TYR A 137 13.00 -16.86 -10.14
N TRP A 138 13.31 -17.29 -8.94
CA TRP A 138 14.04 -16.47 -7.98
C TRP A 138 15.50 -16.90 -7.93
N THR A 139 16.39 -16.09 -8.52
CA THR A 139 17.83 -16.21 -8.27
C THR A 139 18.09 -15.58 -6.91
N VAL A 140 18.51 -16.41 -5.96
CA VAL A 140 18.72 -15.99 -4.57
C VAL A 140 19.96 -15.10 -4.52
N PRO A 141 19.86 -13.84 -4.02
CA PRO A 141 21.00 -12.96 -3.86
C PRO A 141 22.08 -13.58 -2.94
N GLU A 142 23.35 -13.32 -3.21
CA GLU A 142 24.47 -13.82 -2.41
C GLU A 142 24.33 -13.44 -0.94
N SER A 143 23.95 -12.19 -0.67
CA SER A 143 23.71 -11.69 0.68
C SER A 143 22.62 -12.44 1.46
N ILE A 144 21.63 -13.02 0.75
CA ILE A 144 20.62 -13.89 1.39
C ILE A 144 21.19 -15.29 1.60
N LEU A 145 22.00 -15.80 0.67
CA LEU A 145 22.66 -17.09 0.84
C LEU A 145 23.68 -17.08 1.99
N GLU A 146 24.34 -15.96 2.23
CA GLU A 146 25.23 -15.78 3.39
C GLU A 146 24.43 -15.82 4.71
N GLU A 147 23.28 -15.19 4.77
CA GLU A 147 22.40 -15.14 5.95
C GLU A 147 21.64 -16.46 6.15
N GLU A 148 21.12 -17.03 5.06
CA GLU A 148 20.28 -18.25 5.04
C GLU A 148 20.85 -19.29 4.04
N PRO A 149 21.92 -20.02 4.41
CA PRO A 149 22.64 -20.94 3.50
C PRO A 149 21.82 -22.16 3.03
N HIS A 150 20.66 -22.38 3.60
CA HIS A 150 19.77 -23.49 3.23
C HIS A 150 19.04 -23.25 1.90
N TRP A 151 19.01 -21.99 1.38
CA TRP A 151 18.38 -21.72 0.10
C TRP A 151 19.17 -22.30 -1.07
N PRO A 152 18.52 -22.88 -2.09
CA PRO A 152 19.18 -23.18 -3.35
C PRO A 152 19.52 -21.86 -4.09
N LYS A 153 20.55 -21.87 -4.92
CA LYS A 153 20.92 -20.69 -5.72
C LYS A 153 19.77 -20.15 -6.60
N VAL A 154 18.85 -21.04 -6.99
CA VAL A 154 17.67 -20.69 -7.81
C VAL A 154 16.46 -21.44 -7.31
N VAL A 155 15.38 -20.74 -7.00
CA VAL A 155 14.07 -21.32 -6.68
C VAL A 155 13.17 -21.24 -7.91
N LYS A 156 12.59 -22.38 -8.30
CA LYS A 156 11.69 -22.46 -9.45
C LYS A 156 10.33 -21.83 -9.14
N PRO A 157 9.54 -21.44 -10.16
CA PRO A 157 8.14 -21.06 -9.97
C PRO A 157 7.35 -22.15 -9.22
N GLY A 158 6.50 -21.77 -8.30
CA GLY A 158 5.69 -22.71 -7.51
C GLY A 158 5.29 -22.13 -6.16
N PRO A 159 4.56 -22.91 -5.35
CA PRO A 159 4.03 -22.46 -4.06
C PRO A 159 5.12 -22.12 -3.04
N ASP A 160 6.33 -22.68 -3.20
CA ASP A 160 7.45 -22.44 -2.29
C ASP A 160 8.30 -21.22 -2.71
N ASN A 161 8.01 -20.61 -3.87
CA ASN A 161 8.76 -19.45 -4.35
C ASN A 161 8.36 -18.19 -3.60
N PRO A 162 9.30 -17.53 -2.87
CA PRO A 162 8.98 -16.32 -2.10
C PRO A 162 8.52 -15.13 -2.95
N LEU A 163 8.81 -15.12 -4.26
CA LEU A 163 8.35 -14.07 -5.17
C LEU A 163 6.87 -14.23 -5.58
N GLY A 164 6.26 -15.38 -5.29
CA GLY A 164 4.88 -15.66 -5.70
C GLY A 164 4.71 -15.76 -7.21
N SER A 165 3.51 -15.42 -7.68
CA SER A 165 3.10 -15.61 -9.08
C SER A 165 3.53 -14.49 -10.04
N ARG A 166 3.92 -13.32 -9.52
CA ARG A 166 4.27 -12.12 -10.33
C ARG A 166 5.42 -11.37 -9.69
N ALA A 167 6.28 -10.80 -10.56
CA ALA A 167 7.33 -9.87 -10.20
C ALA A 167 7.36 -8.68 -11.16
N ILE A 168 7.54 -7.47 -10.63
CA ILE A 168 7.69 -6.19 -11.31
C ILE A 168 9.05 -5.63 -10.91
N TYR A 169 9.99 -5.54 -11.85
CA TYR A 169 11.36 -5.13 -11.61
C TYR A 169 11.49 -3.62 -11.72
N LEU A 170 12.20 -3.02 -10.78
CA LEU A 170 12.46 -1.58 -10.73
C LEU A 170 13.84 -1.25 -11.28
N SER A 171 14.02 -0.03 -11.79
CA SER A 171 15.34 0.46 -12.23
C SER A 171 16.34 0.65 -11.08
N MET A 172 15.90 0.54 -9.83
CA MET A 172 16.78 0.40 -8.67
C MET A 172 17.34 -1.01 -8.62
N PRO A 173 18.68 -1.21 -8.73
CA PRO A 173 19.27 -2.53 -8.79
C PRO A 173 18.94 -3.40 -7.57
N GLY A 174 18.42 -4.60 -7.82
CA GLY A 174 18.06 -5.55 -6.77
C GLY A 174 16.67 -5.37 -6.14
N TYR A 175 15.93 -4.30 -6.51
CA TYR A 175 14.60 -4.05 -5.96
C TYR A 175 13.49 -4.41 -6.94
N LEU A 176 12.45 -5.04 -6.41
CA LEU A 176 11.25 -5.42 -7.15
C LEU A 176 10.01 -5.40 -6.25
N MET A 177 8.86 -5.27 -6.88
CA MET A 177 7.56 -5.54 -6.27
C MET A 177 7.13 -6.95 -6.66
N HIS A 178 6.69 -7.77 -5.71
CA HIS A 178 6.39 -9.18 -5.97
C HIS A 178 5.30 -9.72 -5.06
N GLY A 179 4.73 -10.86 -5.45
CA GLY A 179 3.82 -11.61 -4.61
C GLY A 179 4.51 -12.24 -3.39
N THR A 180 3.82 -13.16 -2.76
CA THR A 180 4.40 -13.89 -1.62
C THR A 180 3.74 -15.26 -1.43
N ASN A 181 4.51 -16.21 -0.93
CA ASN A 181 4.00 -17.45 -0.35
C ASN A 181 3.71 -17.31 1.16
N LYS A 182 4.04 -16.14 1.76
CA LYS A 182 3.83 -15.83 3.19
C LYS A 182 3.02 -14.52 3.33
N PRO A 183 1.68 -14.57 3.09
CA PRO A 183 0.85 -13.35 3.02
C PRO A 183 0.77 -12.59 4.35
N TRP A 184 1.01 -13.24 5.48
CA TRP A 184 1.04 -12.57 6.81
C TRP A 184 2.16 -11.54 6.97
N GLY A 185 3.15 -11.52 6.08
CA GLY A 185 4.19 -10.50 6.08
C GLY A 185 3.82 -9.19 5.34
N VAL A 186 2.60 -9.09 4.79
CA VAL A 186 2.08 -7.84 4.20
C VAL A 186 1.60 -6.93 5.32
N GLY A 187 1.98 -5.65 5.27
CA GLY A 187 1.76 -4.69 6.34
C GLY A 187 2.88 -4.68 7.39
N MET A 188 4.03 -5.31 7.09
CA MET A 188 5.15 -5.45 8.03
C MET A 188 6.50 -5.15 7.36
N ARG A 189 7.51 -4.88 8.20
CA ARG A 189 8.93 -4.76 7.80
C ARG A 189 9.61 -6.12 7.97
N VAL A 190 9.57 -6.97 6.94
CA VAL A 190 10.03 -8.38 7.04
C VAL A 190 10.83 -8.87 5.83
N SER A 191 10.97 -8.06 4.77
CA SER A 191 11.70 -8.46 3.57
C SER A 191 13.19 -8.08 3.63
N HIS A 192 13.95 -8.52 2.63
CA HIS A 192 15.32 -8.08 2.39
C HIS A 192 15.36 -6.87 1.44
N GLY A 193 14.44 -5.92 1.63
CA GLY A 193 14.36 -4.65 0.88
C GLY A 193 13.31 -4.61 -0.22
N CYS A 194 12.92 -5.74 -0.80
CA CYS A 194 11.89 -5.81 -1.83
C CYS A 194 10.49 -5.50 -1.28
N ILE A 195 9.59 -5.08 -2.17
CA ILE A 195 8.22 -4.72 -1.84
C ILE A 195 7.33 -5.97 -2.04
N ARG A 196 6.83 -6.50 -0.94
CA ARG A 196 5.99 -7.70 -0.89
C ARG A 196 4.51 -7.31 -0.94
N MET A 197 3.72 -8.03 -1.71
CA MET A 197 2.28 -7.80 -1.86
C MET A 197 1.49 -9.10 -1.70
N TYR A 198 0.23 -9.02 -1.33
CA TYR A 198 -0.67 -10.16 -1.42
C TYR A 198 -0.69 -10.73 -2.85
N PRO A 199 -0.88 -12.05 -3.04
CA PRO A 199 -0.96 -12.65 -4.38
C PRO A 199 -1.97 -11.96 -5.30
N GLU A 200 -3.18 -11.72 -4.80
CA GLU A 200 -4.24 -11.00 -5.53
C GLU A 200 -3.89 -9.55 -5.83
N GLY A 201 -3.17 -8.88 -4.93
CA GLY A 201 -2.73 -7.49 -5.09
C GLY A 201 -1.69 -7.34 -6.19
N ILE A 202 -0.64 -8.17 -6.17
CA ILE A 202 0.41 -8.11 -7.19
C ILE A 202 -0.11 -8.56 -8.57
N GLU A 203 -1.03 -9.52 -8.65
CA GLU A 203 -1.64 -9.93 -9.90
C GLU A 203 -2.43 -8.78 -10.52
N LYS A 204 -3.25 -8.09 -9.73
CA LYS A 204 -3.99 -6.91 -10.17
C LYS A 204 -3.05 -5.77 -10.59
N LEU A 205 -2.03 -5.44 -9.78
CA LEU A 205 -1.08 -4.39 -10.12
C LEU A 205 -0.30 -4.74 -11.40
N TYR A 206 0.13 -5.99 -11.54
CA TYR A 206 0.85 -6.47 -12.71
C TYR A 206 0.07 -6.25 -14.02
N ASP A 207 -1.24 -6.44 -14.01
CA ASP A 207 -2.09 -6.25 -15.20
C ASP A 207 -2.42 -4.77 -15.46
N LEU A 208 -2.22 -3.88 -14.48
CA LEU A 208 -2.48 -2.44 -14.59
C LEU A 208 -1.28 -1.64 -15.10
N VAL A 209 -0.04 -2.07 -14.79
CA VAL A 209 1.18 -1.28 -15.05
C VAL A 209 1.90 -1.76 -16.31
N GLU A 210 2.72 -0.88 -16.88
CA GLU A 210 3.57 -1.17 -18.03
C GLU A 210 5.05 -0.86 -17.74
N GLU A 211 5.96 -1.41 -18.55
CA GLU A 211 7.38 -1.02 -18.54
C GLU A 211 7.50 0.47 -18.90
N GLY A 212 8.31 1.20 -18.13
CA GLY A 212 8.45 2.64 -18.23
C GLY A 212 7.59 3.43 -17.23
N ASP A 213 6.60 2.80 -16.59
CA ASP A 213 5.80 3.46 -15.55
C ASP A 213 6.69 3.94 -14.41
N LYS A 214 6.40 5.15 -13.93
CA LYS A 214 7.13 5.80 -12.85
C LYS A 214 6.80 5.18 -11.51
N VAL A 215 7.81 5.07 -10.67
CA VAL A 215 7.68 4.61 -9.29
C VAL A 215 8.39 5.61 -8.39
N GLU A 216 7.71 6.11 -7.38
CA GLU A 216 8.28 6.97 -6.34
C GLU A 216 8.12 6.31 -4.98
N ILE A 217 9.23 6.13 -4.25
CA ILE A 217 9.23 5.55 -2.90
C ILE A 217 9.43 6.68 -1.92
N VAL A 218 8.45 6.89 -1.06
CA VAL A 218 8.39 7.96 -0.06
C VAL A 218 8.18 7.39 1.35
N GLU A 219 8.36 8.24 2.37
CA GLU A 219 8.07 7.90 3.76
C GLU A 219 7.29 9.03 4.41
N GLN A 220 5.97 8.95 4.31
CA GLN A 220 5.04 9.94 4.86
C GLN A 220 4.25 9.28 6.00
N ASN A 221 4.77 9.42 7.22
CA ASN A 221 4.15 8.87 8.43
C ASN A 221 2.92 9.66 8.88
N ILE A 222 2.83 10.92 8.47
CA ILE A 222 1.70 11.82 8.74
C ILE A 222 1.19 12.35 7.41
N LYS A 223 -0.09 12.13 7.14
CA LYS A 223 -0.77 12.63 5.96
C LYS A 223 -1.96 13.46 6.38
N ALA A 224 -2.19 14.55 5.67
CA ALA A 224 -3.36 15.41 5.83
C ALA A 224 -4.04 15.58 4.47
N GLY A 225 -5.36 15.51 4.44
CA GLY A 225 -6.14 15.60 3.21
C GLY A 225 -7.55 16.11 3.48
N TRP A 226 -8.19 16.60 2.44
CA TRP A 226 -9.53 17.15 2.48
C TRP A 226 -10.54 16.21 1.84
N GLN A 227 -11.72 16.11 2.42
CA GLN A 227 -12.88 15.44 1.83
C GLN A 227 -14.16 16.18 2.23
N GLY A 228 -14.94 16.62 1.24
CA GLY A 228 -16.18 17.32 1.49
C GLY A 228 -16.02 18.59 2.35
N GLY A 229 -14.89 19.30 2.27
CA GLY A 229 -14.59 20.49 3.08
C GLY A 229 -14.11 20.19 4.51
N VAL A 230 -13.93 18.95 4.88
CA VAL A 230 -13.40 18.52 6.19
C VAL A 230 -11.93 18.12 6.05
N LEU A 231 -11.07 18.62 6.93
CA LEU A 231 -9.66 18.21 7.02
C LEU A 231 -9.54 16.93 7.83
N PHE A 232 -8.91 15.93 7.24
CA PHE A 232 -8.56 14.68 7.90
C PHE A 232 -7.06 14.60 8.13
N LEU A 233 -6.68 13.92 9.20
CA LEU A 233 -5.30 13.62 9.55
C LEU A 233 -5.17 12.10 9.71
N GLU A 234 -4.17 11.52 9.07
CA GLU A 234 -3.81 10.10 9.18
C GLU A 234 -2.38 10.02 9.72
N VAL A 235 -2.18 9.29 10.82
CA VAL A 235 -0.90 9.17 11.52
C VAL A 235 -0.55 7.69 11.64
N HIS A 236 0.62 7.33 11.12
CA HIS A 236 1.20 6.00 11.22
C HIS A 236 2.39 6.03 12.18
N ILE A 237 2.21 5.44 13.34
CA ILE A 237 3.30 5.23 14.29
C ILE A 237 3.99 3.95 13.86
N MET A 238 5.28 4.04 13.55
CA MET A 238 6.07 2.84 13.24
C MET A 238 6.18 1.99 14.51
N HIS A 239 5.31 0.99 14.61
CA HIS A 239 5.55 -0.10 15.53
C HIS A 239 6.51 -1.07 14.85
N GLU A 240 7.69 -1.30 15.45
CA GLU A 240 8.45 -2.51 15.16
C GLU A 240 7.61 -3.68 15.68
N TYR A 241 6.80 -4.27 14.80
CA TYR A 241 6.18 -5.55 15.10
C TYR A 241 7.26 -6.61 15.02
N GLY A 242 8.01 -6.77 16.11
CA GLY A 242 8.74 -7.99 16.41
C GLY A 242 7.71 -9.03 16.84
N LEU A 243 7.38 -9.97 15.96
CA LEU A 243 6.78 -11.26 16.32
C LEU A 243 7.89 -12.22 16.69
#